data_96ecbb17226b21aa075285d48d952251
#
_entry.id   96ecbb17226b21aa075285d48d952251
#
_cell.length_a   1.000
_cell.length_b   1.000
_cell.length_c   1.000
_cell.angle_alpha   90.00
_cell.angle_beta   90.00
_cell.angle_gamma   90.00
#
_symmetry.space_group_name_H-M   'P 1'
#
loop_
_entity.id
_entity.type
_entity.pdbx_description
1 polymer ?
#
loop_
_entity_poly.entity_id
_entity_poly.type
_entity_poly.pdbx_seq_one_letter_code
_entity_poly.pdbx_strand_id
1 'polypeptide(L)'
;VSRLDGYGRLDRSRTLTFTFDGATFTGHPGDTLASALLASGVHAVATSVTLGRPRGIAAAWSEDPSGLVQVEEPFPEPMLLASTIELTDGLVARGLPGRGRLAEVPDTARYDRRYTHCGLLVVGAGPAGLLAARTAARRGERVVLVDDRPAAGGTLLGTERIAGRSALDFVADTVVELRSYPDVLHLQRTTAFGHYDDGFVLALQRRTDHLGTDAPRNVSRQRVHRIRAAQVVVATGAHERPIVFEDNDR
;
A
#
# COMPACT_ATOMS: atom_id res chain seq x y z
N VAL A 1 -20.93 -13.80 4.29
CA VAL A 1 -19.69 -13.60 3.50
C VAL A 1 -20.01 -12.68 2.35
N SER A 2 -19.34 -11.54 2.25
CA SER A 2 -19.68 -10.44 1.33
C SER A 2 -18.76 -10.39 0.10
N ARG A 3 -18.23 -11.52 -0.37
CA ARG A 3 -17.39 -11.56 -1.57
C ARG A 3 -18.19 -12.00 -2.77
N LEU A 4 -18.06 -11.28 -3.88
CA LEU A 4 -18.60 -11.70 -5.18
C LEU A 4 -17.65 -12.73 -5.80
N ASP A 5 -18.23 -13.82 -6.35
CA ASP A 5 -17.45 -14.83 -7.06
C ASP A 5 -16.96 -14.29 -8.40
N GLY A 6 -15.69 -14.60 -8.72
CA GLY A 6 -15.07 -14.17 -9.98
C GLY A 6 -14.63 -12.72 -10.04
N TYR A 7 -14.80 -11.95 -8.98
CA TYR A 7 -14.35 -10.55 -8.89
C TYR A 7 -13.16 -10.38 -7.96
N GLY A 8 -12.40 -9.31 -8.18
CA GLY A 8 -11.22 -8.96 -7.41
C GLY A 8 -9.95 -9.64 -7.91
N ARG A 9 -8.84 -9.33 -7.23
CA ARG A 9 -7.48 -9.75 -7.60
C ARG A 9 -6.88 -10.68 -6.56
N LEU A 10 -7.70 -11.55 -5.99
CA LEU A 10 -7.33 -12.47 -4.93
C LEU A 10 -6.89 -13.81 -5.51
N ASP A 11 -5.87 -14.41 -4.95
CA ASP A 11 -5.55 -15.81 -5.17
C ASP A 11 -6.41 -16.69 -4.26
N ARG A 12 -7.56 -17.12 -4.76
CA ARG A 12 -8.51 -17.96 -4.02
C ARG A 12 -8.10 -19.42 -3.92
N SER A 13 -7.02 -19.82 -4.56
CA SER A 13 -6.50 -21.19 -4.45
C SER A 13 -5.80 -21.43 -3.10
N ARG A 14 -5.43 -20.36 -2.39
CA ARG A 14 -4.77 -20.41 -1.09
C ARG A 14 -5.59 -19.70 -0.03
N THR A 15 -5.58 -20.25 1.18
CA THR A 15 -6.19 -19.64 2.37
C THR A 15 -5.09 -19.21 3.32
N LEU A 16 -5.23 -18.00 3.86
CA LEU A 16 -4.38 -17.46 4.91
C LEU A 16 -5.20 -17.40 6.20
N THR A 17 -4.56 -17.68 7.33
CA THR A 17 -5.17 -17.57 8.66
C THR A 17 -4.56 -16.39 9.40
N PHE A 18 -5.39 -15.59 10.06
CA PHE A 18 -4.94 -14.44 10.84
C PHE A 18 -5.78 -14.24 12.09
N THR A 19 -5.28 -13.47 13.04
CA THR A 19 -5.97 -13.15 14.29
C THR A 19 -6.26 -11.65 14.36
N PHE A 20 -7.49 -11.29 14.69
CA PHE A 20 -7.88 -9.90 14.95
C PHE A 20 -8.70 -9.81 16.24
N ASP A 21 -8.32 -8.94 17.17
CA ASP A 21 -8.92 -8.80 18.51
C ASP A 21 -9.07 -10.14 19.25
N GLY A 22 -8.11 -11.04 19.09
CA GLY A 22 -8.09 -12.37 19.70
C GLY A 22 -8.96 -13.43 19.02
N ALA A 23 -9.71 -13.08 17.97
CA ALA A 23 -10.49 -14.03 17.18
C ALA A 23 -9.74 -14.43 15.91
N THR A 24 -9.89 -15.69 15.48
CA THR A 24 -9.25 -16.23 14.26
C THR A 24 -10.16 -16.08 13.06
N PHE A 25 -9.60 -15.62 11.97
CA PHE A 25 -10.25 -15.40 10.69
C PHE A 25 -9.46 -16.00 9.55
N THR A 26 -10.06 -16.06 8.36
CA THR A 26 -9.41 -16.50 7.12
C THR A 26 -9.57 -15.47 6.02
N GLY A 27 -8.56 -15.42 5.14
CA GLY A 27 -8.53 -14.59 3.94
C GLY A 27 -7.73 -15.25 2.83
N HIS A 28 -7.33 -14.48 1.82
CA HIS A 28 -6.59 -14.99 0.68
C HIS A 28 -5.40 -14.08 0.34
N PRO A 29 -4.34 -14.59 -0.31
CA PRO A 29 -3.30 -13.73 -0.87
C PRO A 29 -3.89 -12.66 -1.78
N GLY A 30 -3.46 -11.41 -1.60
CA GLY A 30 -4.03 -10.25 -2.28
C GLY A 30 -5.09 -9.49 -1.46
N ASP A 31 -5.56 -10.07 -0.35
CA ASP A 31 -6.34 -9.31 0.63
C ASP A 31 -5.48 -8.30 1.37
N THR A 32 -6.13 -7.23 1.81
CA THR A 32 -5.67 -6.45 2.95
C THR A 32 -6.36 -6.95 4.23
N LEU A 33 -5.84 -6.59 5.39
CA LEU A 33 -6.51 -6.89 6.66
C LEU A 33 -7.97 -6.37 6.62
N ALA A 34 -8.18 -5.15 6.10
CA ALA A 34 -9.51 -4.56 5.95
C ALA A 34 -10.44 -5.41 5.08
N SER A 35 -10.00 -5.83 3.89
CA SER A 35 -10.85 -6.59 2.97
C SER A 35 -11.18 -7.99 3.51
N ALA A 36 -10.25 -8.62 4.23
CA ALA A 36 -10.48 -9.92 4.86
C ALA A 36 -11.46 -9.82 6.04
N LEU A 37 -11.35 -8.78 6.87
CA LEU A 37 -12.29 -8.51 7.96
C LEU A 37 -13.69 -8.23 7.45
N LEU A 38 -13.84 -7.35 6.44
CA LEU A 38 -15.14 -7.09 5.81
C LEU A 38 -15.77 -8.36 5.22
N ALA A 39 -14.98 -9.19 4.56
CA ALA A 39 -15.46 -10.46 4.03
C ALA A 39 -15.91 -11.43 5.13
N SER A 40 -15.37 -11.30 6.31
CA SER A 40 -15.73 -12.09 7.50
C SER A 40 -16.87 -11.47 8.31
N GLY A 41 -17.46 -10.35 7.86
CA GLY A 41 -18.56 -9.67 8.53
C GLY A 41 -18.12 -8.74 9.68
N VAL A 42 -16.82 -8.45 9.79
CA VAL A 42 -16.31 -7.47 10.76
C VAL A 42 -16.32 -6.08 10.11
N HIS A 43 -17.27 -5.25 10.52
CA HIS A 43 -17.48 -3.91 9.95
C HIS A 43 -16.80 -2.82 10.77
N ALA A 44 -16.65 -2.99 12.07
CA ALA A 44 -15.95 -2.06 12.94
C ALA A 44 -14.57 -2.61 13.28
N VAL A 45 -13.53 -1.89 12.93
CA VAL A 45 -12.12 -2.32 13.14
C VAL A 45 -11.38 -1.46 14.16
N ALA A 46 -11.99 -0.37 14.62
CA ALA A 46 -11.41 0.54 15.60
C ALA A 46 -12.50 1.25 16.37
N THR A 47 -12.13 2.10 17.32
CA THR A 47 -13.06 2.97 18.05
C THR A 47 -12.54 4.41 18.08
N SER A 48 -13.46 5.37 18.28
CA SER A 48 -13.07 6.76 18.51
C SER A 48 -12.42 6.93 19.88
N VAL A 49 -11.45 7.86 19.96
CA VAL A 49 -10.64 8.08 21.18
C VAL A 49 -11.48 8.48 22.40
N THR A 50 -12.46 9.36 22.21
CA THR A 50 -13.17 10.00 23.33
C THR A 50 -14.44 9.26 23.72
N LEU A 51 -15.24 8.85 22.75
CA LEU A 51 -16.57 8.30 22.99
C LEU A 51 -16.65 6.77 22.74
N GLY A 52 -15.55 6.14 22.32
CA GLY A 52 -15.55 4.70 22.01
C GLY A 52 -16.50 4.31 20.87
N ARG A 53 -16.90 5.25 20.00
CA ARG A 53 -17.80 4.95 18.87
C ARG A 53 -17.11 3.99 17.91
N PRO A 54 -17.82 2.99 17.37
CA PRO A 54 -17.27 2.12 16.34
C PRO A 54 -16.74 2.91 15.15
N ARG A 55 -15.60 2.49 14.61
CA ARG A 55 -14.98 3.02 13.39
C ARG A 55 -14.84 1.90 12.39
N GLY A 56 -15.57 2.02 11.30
CA GLY A 56 -15.51 1.11 10.18
C GLY A 56 -14.42 1.46 9.19
N ILE A 57 -14.41 0.73 8.08
CA ILE A 57 -13.55 0.96 6.93
C ILE A 57 -14.34 1.82 5.95
N ALA A 58 -13.89 3.05 5.74
CA ALA A 58 -14.60 4.03 4.91
C ALA A 58 -14.04 4.13 3.48
N ALA A 59 -12.77 3.81 3.27
CA ALA A 59 -12.13 3.90 1.97
C ALA A 59 -11.04 2.83 1.81
N ALA A 60 -10.53 2.70 0.61
CA ALA A 60 -9.46 1.77 0.30
C ALA A 60 -8.08 2.40 0.53
N TRP A 61 -7.13 1.59 0.94
CA TRP A 61 -5.72 1.93 1.08
C TRP A 61 -5.47 3.10 2.05
N SER A 62 -4.51 3.99 1.75
CA SER A 62 -4.13 5.12 2.59
C SER A 62 -5.18 6.24 2.69
N GLU A 63 -6.26 6.12 1.95
CA GLU A 63 -7.36 7.09 1.95
C GLU A 63 -8.35 6.87 3.10
N ASP A 64 -8.25 5.73 3.80
CA ASP A 64 -9.13 5.42 4.92
C ASP A 64 -8.86 6.37 6.12
N PRO A 65 -9.84 7.13 6.58
CA PRO A 65 -9.64 8.07 7.67
C PRO A 65 -9.69 7.44 9.06
N SER A 66 -10.14 6.20 9.20
CA SER A 66 -10.65 5.71 10.50
C SER A 66 -10.19 4.32 10.93
N GLY A 67 -9.80 3.47 10.02
CA GLY A 67 -9.53 2.04 10.28
C GLY A 67 -8.16 1.77 10.91
N LEU A 68 -7.81 2.47 12.02
CA LEU A 68 -6.52 2.32 12.68
C LEU A 68 -6.42 1.05 13.51
N VAL A 69 -5.35 0.29 13.27
CA VAL A 69 -5.06 -0.95 13.95
C VAL A 69 -3.60 -1.01 14.43
N GLN A 70 -3.35 -1.89 15.38
CA GLN A 70 -2.04 -2.30 15.83
C GLN A 70 -1.71 -3.66 15.22
N VAL A 71 -0.59 -3.78 14.52
CA VAL A 71 0.00 -5.08 14.18
C VAL A 71 0.87 -5.52 15.35
N GLU A 72 0.75 -6.77 15.77
CA GLU A 72 1.56 -7.38 16.83
C GLU A 72 2.54 -8.41 16.26
N GLU A 73 2.08 -9.24 15.30
CA GLU A 73 2.90 -10.20 14.58
C GLU A 73 2.66 -10.09 13.06
N PRO A 74 3.70 -10.29 12.23
CA PRO A 74 5.06 -10.75 12.51
C PRO A 74 6.01 -9.63 12.95
N PHE A 75 5.56 -8.41 13.02
CA PHE A 75 6.34 -7.26 13.47
C PHE A 75 5.42 -6.29 14.23
N PRO A 76 5.86 -5.70 15.33
CA PRO A 76 5.06 -4.72 16.06
C PRO A 76 5.07 -3.38 15.32
N GLU A 77 3.90 -2.94 14.85
CA GLU A 77 3.76 -1.65 14.17
C GLU A 77 2.47 -0.95 14.62
N PRO A 78 2.56 0.22 15.25
CA PRO A 78 1.40 0.95 15.73
C PRO A 78 0.74 1.80 14.65
N MET A 79 -0.57 2.01 14.80
CA MET A 79 -1.35 3.00 14.07
C MET A 79 -1.30 2.86 12.55
N LEU A 80 -1.30 1.63 12.05
CA LEU A 80 -1.48 1.37 10.63
C LEU A 80 -2.98 1.38 10.26
N LEU A 81 -3.28 1.80 9.05
CA LEU A 81 -4.61 1.62 8.48
C LEU A 81 -4.81 0.15 8.06
N ALA A 82 -5.89 -0.47 8.49
CA ALA A 82 -6.19 -1.87 8.14
C ALA A 82 -6.22 -2.10 6.61
N SER A 83 -6.62 -1.07 5.86
CA SER A 83 -6.65 -1.07 4.39
C SER A 83 -5.27 -1.09 3.73
N THR A 84 -4.20 -0.73 4.45
CA THR A 84 -2.82 -0.70 3.91
C THR A 84 -1.98 -1.91 4.30
N ILE A 85 -2.50 -2.77 5.15
CA ILE A 85 -1.80 -3.98 5.62
C ILE A 85 -2.13 -5.12 4.65
N GLU A 86 -1.13 -5.57 3.89
CA GLU A 86 -1.28 -6.77 3.06
C GLU A 86 -1.37 -8.00 3.97
N LEU A 87 -2.39 -8.83 3.73
CA LEU A 87 -2.63 -9.99 4.56
C LEU A 87 -1.56 -11.06 4.36
N THR A 88 -0.98 -11.52 5.46
CA THR A 88 -0.02 -12.62 5.50
C THR A 88 -0.53 -13.73 6.44
N ASP A 89 -0.06 -14.93 6.23
CA ASP A 89 -0.39 -16.03 7.13
C ASP A 89 0.21 -15.79 8.52
N GLY A 90 -0.56 -16.03 9.57
CA GLY A 90 -0.14 -15.81 10.95
C GLY A 90 -0.14 -14.34 11.40
N LEU A 91 -0.69 -13.39 10.60
CA LEU A 91 -0.83 -12.00 11.03
C LEU A 91 -1.65 -11.91 12.32
N VAL A 92 -1.14 -11.17 13.31
CA VAL A 92 -1.87 -10.84 14.55
C VAL A 92 -2.01 -9.32 14.63
N ALA A 93 -3.24 -8.86 14.74
CA ALA A 93 -3.55 -7.44 14.83
C ALA A 93 -4.75 -7.19 15.75
N ARG A 94 -4.92 -5.94 16.16
CA ARG A 94 -6.08 -5.50 16.95
C ARG A 94 -6.48 -4.08 16.60
N GLY A 95 -7.75 -3.77 16.83
CA GLY A 95 -8.30 -2.43 16.69
C GLY A 95 -7.76 -1.45 17.73
N LEU A 96 -7.69 -0.18 17.34
CA LEU A 96 -7.18 0.88 18.18
C LEU A 96 -8.25 1.96 18.45
N PRO A 97 -8.27 2.53 19.67
CA PRO A 97 -9.10 3.69 19.98
C PRO A 97 -8.42 5.00 19.55
N GLY A 98 -7.81 5.05 18.33
CA GLY A 98 -7.11 6.21 17.79
C GLY A 98 -5.73 6.50 18.40
N ARG A 99 -5.22 5.65 19.27
CA ARG A 99 -3.88 5.75 19.86
C ARG A 99 -3.13 4.45 19.65
N GLY A 100 -1.92 4.55 19.10
CA GLY A 100 -1.02 3.40 19.01
C GLY A 100 -0.45 3.00 20.36
N ARG A 101 0.10 1.81 20.41
CA ARG A 101 0.84 1.29 21.56
C ARG A 101 2.26 0.98 21.12
N LEU A 102 3.23 1.42 21.88
CA LEU A 102 4.62 1.05 21.65
C LEU A 102 4.81 -0.44 21.95
N ALA A 103 5.67 -1.08 21.17
CA ALA A 103 6.11 -2.43 21.46
C ALA A 103 6.84 -2.49 22.81
N GLU A 104 6.62 -3.55 23.57
CA GLU A 104 7.31 -3.77 24.86
C GLU A 104 8.72 -4.34 24.68
N VAL A 105 9.01 -4.87 23.50
CA VAL A 105 10.31 -5.44 23.14
C VAL A 105 11.00 -4.58 22.08
N PRO A 106 12.33 -4.52 22.08
CA PRO A 106 13.07 -3.80 21.05
C PRO A 106 12.79 -4.38 19.66
N ASP A 107 12.66 -3.49 18.68
CA ASP A 107 12.57 -3.89 17.29
C ASP A 107 13.92 -4.46 16.81
N THR A 108 13.92 -5.71 16.37
CA THR A 108 15.10 -6.40 15.85
C THR A 108 15.21 -6.34 14.33
N ALA A 109 14.28 -5.69 13.65
CA ALA A 109 14.30 -5.56 12.21
C ALA A 109 15.49 -4.73 11.71
N ARG A 110 15.91 -4.99 10.50
CA ARG A 110 17.00 -4.24 9.86
C ARG A 110 16.43 -3.16 8.99
N TYR A 111 17.05 -1.99 9.06
CA TYR A 111 16.70 -0.81 8.27
C TYR A 111 17.92 -0.35 7.48
N ASP A 112 17.74 0.11 6.26
CA ASP A 112 18.82 0.62 5.44
C ASP A 112 18.40 1.88 4.64
N ARG A 113 19.35 2.42 3.89
CA ARG A 113 19.13 3.58 3.05
C ARG A 113 19.85 3.43 1.71
N ARG A 114 19.30 4.04 0.68
CA ARG A 114 19.88 4.09 -0.65
C ARG A 114 19.84 5.51 -1.20
N TYR A 115 20.94 5.93 -1.79
CA TYR A 115 21.02 7.17 -2.56
C TYR A 115 20.78 6.86 -4.04
N THR A 116 20.00 7.69 -4.71
CA THR A 116 19.64 7.52 -6.11
C THR A 116 19.57 8.89 -6.78
N HIS A 117 20.08 8.99 -8.01
CA HIS A 117 19.94 10.17 -8.88
C HIS A 117 19.16 9.79 -10.11
N CYS A 118 18.26 10.67 -10.58
CA CYS A 118 17.48 10.45 -11.79
C CYS A 118 17.19 11.77 -12.53
N GLY A 119 16.91 11.67 -13.82
CA GLY A 119 16.38 12.79 -14.60
C GLY A 119 14.94 13.10 -14.18
N LEU A 120 14.13 12.06 -14.04
CA LEU A 120 12.73 12.17 -13.65
C LEU A 120 12.39 11.25 -12.47
N LEU A 121 11.83 11.82 -11.41
CA LEU A 121 11.10 11.09 -10.37
C LEU A 121 9.60 11.22 -10.63
N VAL A 122 8.90 10.10 -10.69
CA VAL A 122 7.44 10.06 -10.77
C VAL A 122 6.91 9.46 -9.46
N VAL A 123 6.03 10.19 -8.78
CA VAL A 123 5.36 9.77 -7.55
C VAL A 123 3.92 9.40 -7.88
N GLY A 124 3.61 8.10 -7.77
CA GLY A 124 2.35 7.48 -8.12
C GLY A 124 2.41 6.74 -9.46
N ALA A 125 2.09 5.45 -9.45
CA ALA A 125 2.04 4.58 -10.63
C ALA A 125 0.60 4.34 -11.12
N GLY A 126 -0.27 5.33 -10.98
CA GLY A 126 -1.57 5.39 -11.63
C GLY A 126 -1.43 5.69 -13.14
N PRO A 127 -2.55 5.90 -13.88
CA PRO A 127 -2.51 6.11 -15.33
C PRO A 127 -1.60 7.27 -15.75
N ALA A 128 -1.66 8.39 -15.07
CA ALA A 128 -0.84 9.56 -15.38
C ALA A 128 0.65 9.30 -15.13
N GLY A 129 0.99 8.70 -13.97
CA GLY A 129 2.38 8.39 -13.62
C GLY A 129 3.00 7.33 -14.53
N LEU A 130 2.25 6.29 -14.87
CA LEU A 130 2.69 5.27 -15.83
C LEU A 130 3.01 5.87 -17.19
N LEU A 131 2.15 6.78 -17.70
CA LEU A 131 2.37 7.46 -18.97
C LEU A 131 3.58 8.40 -18.91
N ALA A 132 3.73 9.16 -17.82
CA ALA A 132 4.88 10.06 -17.62
C ALA A 132 6.19 9.26 -17.59
N ALA A 133 6.26 8.21 -16.77
CA ALA A 133 7.43 7.34 -16.66
C ALA A 133 7.79 6.70 -18.01
N ARG A 134 6.79 6.14 -18.73
CA ARG A 134 6.99 5.53 -20.05
C ARG A 134 7.49 6.52 -21.08
N THR A 135 6.94 7.73 -21.08
CA THR A 135 7.34 8.78 -22.04
C THR A 135 8.80 9.19 -21.82
N ALA A 136 9.21 9.36 -20.58
CA ALA A 136 10.59 9.70 -20.23
C ALA A 136 11.56 8.54 -20.53
N ALA A 137 11.19 7.31 -20.18
CA ALA A 137 11.99 6.13 -20.46
C ALA A 137 12.26 5.92 -21.97
N ARG A 138 11.24 6.14 -22.80
CA ARG A 138 11.39 6.08 -24.28
C ARG A 138 12.33 7.15 -24.85
N ARG A 139 12.57 8.23 -24.12
CA ARG A 139 13.55 9.27 -24.46
C ARG A 139 14.95 8.98 -23.94
N GLY A 140 15.13 7.84 -23.26
CA GLY A 140 16.41 7.46 -22.67
C GLY A 140 16.72 8.17 -21.36
N GLU A 141 15.73 8.76 -20.70
CA GLU A 141 15.92 9.38 -19.39
C GLU A 141 16.04 8.31 -18.29
N ARG A 142 16.85 8.61 -17.28
CA ARG A 142 16.87 7.82 -16.05
C ARG A 142 15.65 8.16 -15.21
N VAL A 143 14.77 7.18 -15.02
CA VAL A 143 13.47 7.35 -14.33
C VAL A 143 13.43 6.57 -13.03
N VAL A 144 12.95 7.21 -11.98
CA VAL A 144 12.49 6.52 -10.75
C VAL A 144 10.99 6.69 -10.66
N LEU A 145 10.26 5.58 -10.61
CA LEU A 145 8.81 5.53 -10.39
C LEU A 145 8.55 4.92 -9.03
N VAL A 146 7.89 5.65 -8.13
CA VAL A 146 7.51 5.18 -6.81
C VAL A 146 5.99 5.10 -6.66
N ASP A 147 5.51 4.06 -5.98
CA ASP A 147 4.09 3.89 -5.66
C ASP A 147 3.95 3.21 -4.29
N ASP A 148 3.03 3.66 -3.47
CA ASP A 148 2.81 3.13 -2.12
C ASP A 148 2.08 1.78 -2.12
N ARG A 149 1.45 1.41 -3.23
CA ARG A 149 0.70 0.17 -3.42
C ARG A 149 1.60 -1.00 -3.86
N PRO A 150 1.14 -2.25 -3.63
CA PRO A 150 1.84 -3.45 -4.10
C PRO A 150 1.81 -3.62 -5.62
N ALA A 151 0.87 -2.97 -6.32
CA ALA A 151 0.73 -3.07 -7.77
C ALA A 151 0.46 -1.70 -8.37
N ALA A 152 1.12 -1.42 -9.51
CA ALA A 152 0.84 -0.25 -10.32
C ALA A 152 -0.57 -0.31 -10.92
N GLY A 153 -1.12 0.83 -11.32
CA GLY A 153 -2.39 0.97 -12.00
C GLY A 153 -3.33 1.99 -11.35
N GLY A 154 -3.21 2.22 -10.04
CA GLY A 154 -4.06 3.18 -9.34
C GLY A 154 -5.53 2.88 -9.54
N THR A 155 -6.30 3.83 -10.10
CA THR A 155 -7.74 3.67 -10.40
C THR A 155 -8.02 2.68 -11.54
N LEU A 156 -7.03 2.28 -12.33
CA LEU A 156 -7.19 1.30 -13.41
C LEU A 156 -7.21 -0.17 -12.94
N LEU A 157 -7.21 -0.41 -11.64
CA LEU A 157 -7.22 -1.77 -11.08
C LEU A 157 -8.61 -2.42 -11.01
N GLY A 158 -9.60 -1.79 -11.60
CA GLY A 158 -10.97 -2.26 -11.71
C GLY A 158 -11.29 -2.90 -13.07
N THR A 159 -12.53 -2.70 -13.51
CA THR A 159 -13.08 -3.24 -14.77
C THR A 159 -13.04 -2.23 -15.94
N GLU A 160 -12.35 -1.12 -15.78
CA GLU A 160 -12.25 -0.04 -16.75
C GLU A 160 -11.62 -0.51 -18.07
N ARG A 161 -11.92 0.21 -19.12
CA ARG A 161 -11.38 -0.04 -20.47
C ARG A 161 -10.72 1.21 -21.03
N ILE A 162 -9.56 1.02 -21.65
CA ILE A 162 -8.83 2.08 -22.37
C ILE A 162 -8.78 1.70 -23.85
N ALA A 163 -9.34 2.54 -24.72
CA ALA A 163 -9.40 2.30 -26.17
C ALA A 163 -9.94 0.90 -26.52
N GLY A 164 -10.97 0.43 -25.80
CA GLY A 164 -11.59 -0.87 -26.03
C GLY A 164 -10.85 -2.07 -25.45
N ARG A 165 -9.64 -1.91 -24.90
CA ARG A 165 -8.88 -2.96 -24.19
C ARG A 165 -9.10 -2.88 -22.68
N SER A 166 -8.84 -3.98 -21.97
CA SER A 166 -8.82 -3.97 -20.51
C SER A 166 -7.77 -2.96 -20.01
N ALA A 167 -8.13 -2.16 -19.02
CA ALA A 167 -7.17 -1.26 -18.39
C ALA A 167 -6.05 -2.02 -17.66
N LEU A 168 -6.34 -3.23 -17.16
CA LEU A 168 -5.32 -4.10 -16.56
C LEU A 168 -4.27 -4.54 -17.59
N ASP A 169 -4.66 -4.83 -18.84
CA ASP A 169 -3.70 -5.15 -19.90
C ASP A 169 -2.80 -3.95 -20.21
N PHE A 170 -3.36 -2.75 -20.26
CA PHE A 170 -2.58 -1.52 -20.44
C PHE A 170 -1.55 -1.35 -19.32
N VAL A 171 -1.94 -1.58 -18.06
CA VAL A 171 -1.03 -1.50 -16.91
C VAL A 171 0.06 -2.55 -17.02
N ALA A 172 -0.29 -3.81 -17.31
CA ALA A 172 0.65 -4.92 -17.43
C ALA A 172 1.68 -4.66 -18.52
N ASP A 173 1.23 -4.30 -19.73
CA ASP A 173 2.09 -3.98 -20.88
C ASP A 173 3.04 -2.82 -20.54
N THR A 174 2.53 -1.77 -19.89
CA THR A 174 3.33 -0.59 -19.52
C THR A 174 4.39 -0.94 -18.49
N VAL A 175 4.06 -1.75 -17.48
CA VAL A 175 5.03 -2.19 -16.45
C VAL A 175 6.09 -3.10 -17.07
N VAL A 176 5.71 -4.00 -17.99
CA VAL A 176 6.67 -4.85 -18.72
C VAL A 176 7.61 -3.98 -19.55
N GLU A 177 7.09 -3.01 -20.29
CA GLU A 177 7.89 -2.07 -21.06
C GLU A 177 8.87 -1.29 -20.16
N LEU A 178 8.38 -0.70 -19.06
CA LEU A 178 9.23 0.05 -18.12
C LEU A 178 10.37 -0.80 -17.55
N ARG A 179 10.11 -2.06 -17.24
CA ARG A 179 11.13 -3.01 -16.73
C ARG A 179 12.19 -3.38 -17.77
N SER A 180 11.91 -3.20 -19.06
CA SER A 180 12.89 -3.48 -20.13
C SER A 180 13.98 -2.41 -20.24
N TYR A 181 13.77 -1.22 -19.66
CA TYR A 181 14.76 -0.14 -19.67
C TYR A 181 15.70 -0.26 -18.47
N PRO A 182 17.03 -0.37 -18.67
CA PRO A 182 17.98 -0.53 -17.57
C PRO A 182 18.07 0.69 -16.64
N ASP A 183 17.75 1.87 -17.15
CA ASP A 183 17.76 3.12 -16.41
C ASP A 183 16.41 3.47 -15.74
N VAL A 184 15.46 2.54 -15.72
CA VAL A 184 14.19 2.69 -15.02
C VAL A 184 14.18 1.89 -13.73
N LEU A 185 13.93 2.56 -12.62
CA LEU A 185 13.74 1.95 -11.32
C LEU A 185 12.29 2.11 -10.88
N HIS A 186 11.53 1.01 -10.86
CA HIS A 186 10.15 0.98 -10.36
C HIS A 186 10.13 0.41 -8.94
N LEU A 187 9.74 1.25 -7.98
CA LEU A 187 9.67 0.95 -6.54
C LEU A 187 8.21 0.91 -6.09
N GLN A 188 7.70 -0.30 -5.90
CA GLN A 188 6.39 -0.55 -5.30
C GLN A 188 6.49 -0.53 -3.77
N ARG A 189 5.35 -0.38 -3.06
CA ARG A 189 5.27 -0.28 -1.60
C ARG A 189 6.16 0.83 -1.06
N THR A 190 6.27 1.92 -1.83
CA THR A 190 7.21 3.02 -1.57
C THR A 190 6.45 4.33 -1.48
N THR A 191 6.38 4.88 -0.30
CA THR A 191 5.70 6.15 -0.01
C THR A 191 6.70 7.30 -0.04
N ALA A 192 6.52 8.26 -0.95
CA ALA A 192 7.24 9.53 -0.89
C ALA A 192 6.64 10.39 0.25
N PHE A 193 7.47 10.78 1.22
CA PHE A 193 7.01 11.47 2.42
C PHE A 193 7.67 12.83 2.65
N GLY A 194 8.63 13.22 1.83
CA GLY A 194 9.27 14.55 1.93
C GLY A 194 9.82 14.99 0.58
N HIS A 195 9.55 16.24 0.22
CA HIS A 195 10.11 16.91 -0.95
C HIS A 195 10.76 18.20 -0.48
N TYR A 196 12.04 18.34 -0.76
CA TYR A 196 12.92 19.41 -0.30
C TYR A 196 13.55 20.13 -1.48
N ASP A 197 14.33 21.17 -1.21
CA ASP A 197 15.01 21.99 -2.22
C ASP A 197 15.86 21.14 -3.17
N ASP A 198 16.07 21.66 -4.36
CA ASP A 198 16.86 21.04 -5.44
C ASP A 198 16.41 19.62 -5.84
N GLY A 199 15.11 19.34 -5.81
CA GLY A 199 14.57 18.05 -6.20
C GLY A 199 15.00 16.89 -5.31
N PHE A 200 15.30 17.17 -4.04
CA PHE A 200 15.60 16.13 -3.07
C PHE A 200 14.31 15.56 -2.47
N VAL A 201 14.10 14.26 -2.65
CA VAL A 201 12.90 13.55 -2.20
C VAL A 201 13.29 12.37 -1.32
N LEU A 202 12.57 12.21 -0.22
CA LEU A 202 12.65 11.05 0.66
C LEU A 202 11.45 10.13 0.40
N ALA A 203 11.74 8.85 0.25
CA ALA A 203 10.71 7.83 0.12
C ALA A 203 11.05 6.60 0.97
N LEU A 204 10.03 6.04 1.63
CA LEU A 204 10.13 4.85 2.47
C LEU A 204 9.56 3.65 1.74
N GLN A 205 10.38 2.66 1.47
CA GLN A 205 9.99 1.38 0.89
C GLN A 205 9.79 0.33 1.98
N ARG A 206 8.61 -0.29 2.04
CA ARG A 206 8.33 -1.50 2.81
C ARG A 206 8.75 -2.70 1.97
N ARG A 207 9.79 -3.40 2.40
CA ARG A 207 10.44 -4.44 1.57
C ARG A 207 10.01 -5.85 1.94
N THR A 208 9.68 -6.09 3.18
CA THR A 208 9.42 -7.45 3.69
C THR A 208 8.13 -7.60 4.46
N ASP A 209 7.44 -6.51 4.81
CA ASP A 209 6.21 -6.56 5.62
C ASP A 209 5.14 -7.50 5.02
N HIS A 210 5.03 -7.50 3.68
CA HIS A 210 4.10 -8.36 2.94
C HIS A 210 4.52 -9.83 2.82
N LEU A 211 5.71 -10.18 3.30
CA LEU A 211 6.22 -11.54 3.29
C LEU A 211 5.95 -12.28 4.62
N GLY A 212 5.50 -11.55 5.64
CA GLY A 212 5.21 -12.15 6.94
C GLY A 212 6.43 -12.87 7.52
N THR A 213 6.23 -14.09 7.98
CA THR A 213 7.28 -14.96 8.53
C THR A 213 8.29 -15.47 7.49
N ASP A 214 7.96 -15.40 6.19
CA ASP A 214 8.83 -15.81 5.09
C ASP A 214 9.86 -14.73 4.71
N ALA A 215 9.89 -13.62 5.44
CA ALA A 215 10.81 -12.52 5.19
C ALA A 215 12.28 -12.95 5.33
N PRO A 216 13.13 -12.76 4.28
CA PRO A 216 14.53 -13.13 4.35
C PRO A 216 15.29 -12.32 5.40
N ARG A 217 16.01 -12.98 6.30
CA ARG A 217 16.75 -12.32 7.41
C ARG A 217 17.85 -11.36 6.95
N ASN A 218 18.36 -11.50 5.73
CA ASN A 218 19.41 -10.65 5.16
C ASN A 218 18.86 -9.45 4.39
N VAL A 219 17.54 -9.29 4.29
CA VAL A 219 16.88 -8.15 3.64
C VAL A 219 16.39 -7.17 4.71
N SER A 220 16.64 -5.88 4.51
CA SER A 220 16.09 -4.86 5.41
C SER A 220 14.57 -4.83 5.31
N ARG A 221 13.89 -4.70 6.44
CA ARG A 221 12.43 -4.59 6.51
C ARG A 221 11.95 -3.36 5.74
N GLN A 222 12.60 -2.23 5.99
CA GLN A 222 12.29 -0.98 5.30
C GLN A 222 13.58 -0.33 4.79
N ARG A 223 13.44 0.47 3.73
CA ARG A 223 14.53 1.24 3.14
C ARG A 223 14.12 2.68 2.89
N VAL A 224 14.92 3.61 3.37
CA VAL A 224 14.78 5.02 3.01
C VAL A 224 15.54 5.29 1.71
N HIS A 225 14.82 5.62 0.66
CA HIS A 225 15.39 6.13 -0.57
C HIS A 225 15.61 7.65 -0.45
N ARG A 226 16.83 8.09 -0.70
CA ARG A 226 17.24 9.49 -0.78
C ARG A 226 17.46 9.80 -2.25
N ILE A 227 16.45 10.40 -2.87
CA ILE A 227 16.41 10.58 -4.32
C ILE A 227 16.70 12.04 -4.65
N ARG A 228 17.68 12.28 -5.53
CA ARG A 228 17.93 13.58 -6.14
C ARG A 228 17.45 13.50 -7.58
N ALA A 229 16.41 14.25 -7.92
CA ALA A 229 15.80 14.28 -9.24
C ALA A 229 15.96 15.64 -9.89
N ALA A 230 16.24 15.66 -11.20
CA ALA A 230 16.24 16.92 -11.94
C ALA A 230 14.80 17.48 -12.09
N GLN A 231 13.83 16.58 -12.23
CA GLN A 231 12.42 16.92 -12.29
C GLN A 231 11.61 15.93 -11.43
N VAL A 232 10.51 16.42 -10.84
CA VAL A 232 9.57 15.63 -10.06
C VAL A 232 8.17 15.78 -10.63
N VAL A 233 7.54 14.68 -10.96
CA VAL A 233 6.13 14.62 -11.34
C VAL A 233 5.34 13.97 -10.21
N VAL A 234 4.40 14.71 -9.63
CA VAL A 234 3.47 14.23 -8.61
C VAL A 234 2.18 13.78 -9.32
N ALA A 235 1.98 12.46 -9.36
CA ALA A 235 0.85 11.79 -10.02
C ALA A 235 0.06 10.92 -9.04
N THR A 236 -0.07 11.38 -7.80
CA THR A 236 -0.68 10.65 -6.67
C THR A 236 -2.19 10.48 -6.78
N GLY A 237 -2.82 11.08 -7.79
CA GLY A 237 -4.25 11.03 -7.99
C GLY A 237 -5.01 11.93 -7.03
N ALA A 238 -6.25 11.56 -6.76
CA ALA A 238 -7.12 12.19 -5.79
C ALA A 238 -7.76 11.13 -4.91
N HIS A 239 -8.08 11.48 -3.68
CA HIS A 239 -8.87 10.61 -2.82
C HIS A 239 -10.26 11.17 -2.59
N GLU A 240 -11.22 10.28 -2.43
CA GLU A 240 -12.58 10.62 -2.11
C GLU A 240 -12.71 10.84 -0.60
N ARG A 241 -13.17 12.01 -0.21
CA ARG A 241 -13.47 12.29 1.20
C ARG A 241 -14.89 11.87 1.50
N PRO A 242 -15.12 11.10 2.58
CA PRO A 242 -16.47 10.86 3.06
C PRO A 242 -17.19 12.21 3.33
N ILE A 243 -18.40 12.34 2.83
CA ILE A 243 -19.22 13.53 3.10
C ILE A 243 -19.59 13.51 4.58
N VAL A 244 -19.42 14.65 5.26
CA VAL A 244 -19.75 14.79 6.69
C VAL A 244 -21.24 14.96 6.87
N PHE A 245 -21.89 13.91 7.38
CA PHE A 245 -23.27 13.92 7.84
C PHE A 245 -23.43 12.97 9.03
N GLU A 246 -24.59 13.02 9.70
CA GLU A 246 -24.86 12.17 10.87
C GLU A 246 -24.66 10.69 10.53
N ASP A 247 -23.94 9.96 11.39
CA ASP A 247 -23.64 8.53 11.28
C ASP A 247 -22.77 8.07 10.08
N ASN A 248 -22.17 9.00 9.32
CA ASN A 248 -21.26 8.65 8.21
C ASN A 248 -19.84 8.26 8.65
N ASP A 249 -19.61 8.13 9.93
CA ASP A 249 -18.33 7.73 10.52
C ASP A 249 -18.36 6.33 11.15
N ARG A 250 -19.37 5.54 10.80
CA ARG A 250 -19.64 4.18 11.34
C ARG A 250 -19.63 3.12 10.26
#